data_fb9e2ccdce8299c73ca77d0e376f197a
#
_entry.id   fb9e2ccdce8299c73ca77d0e376f197a
#
_cell.length_a   1.000
_cell.length_b   1.000
_cell.length_c   1.000
_cell.angle_alpha   90.00
_cell.angle_beta   90.00
_cell.angle_gamma   90.00
#
_symmetry.space_group_name_H-M   'P 1'
#
loop_
_entity.id
_entity.type
_entity.pdbx_description
1 polymer ?
#
loop_
_entity_poly.entity_id
_entity_poly.type
_entity_poly.pdbx_seq_one_letter_code
_entity_poly.pdbx_strand_id
1 'polypeptide(L)'
;MKLKNLLLIALVAIVFCGCQSNYQPTSITVASYNLRNANGGDSINGNGWGQRYPVIAQIVQYHDFDIFGTQECFIHQLKDIKEALPGYDYIGVGRDDGKEKGEHSAIFYRTDKFDVIEKGDFWLSETPDVPSKGWDAVLPRICSWGHFKCKDTGFEFLFFNLHMDHIGKKARVESAFLVQDKMKELGKGKELPAILTGDFNVDQTHQSYDAFVSKG
;
A
#
# COMPACT_ATOMS: atom_id res chain seq x y z
N MET A 1 -67.29 -35.75 -43.17
CA MET A 1 -66.10 -36.16 -42.37
C MET A 1 -65.26 -34.97 -42.07
N LYS A 2 -65.21 -34.54 -40.82
CA LYS A 2 -64.47 -33.33 -40.39
C LYS A 2 -63.12 -33.75 -39.83
N LEU A 3 -62.05 -33.34 -40.49
CA LEU A 3 -60.67 -33.51 -40.04
C LEU A 3 -60.36 -32.48 -38.96
N LYS A 4 -60.08 -32.91 -37.74
CA LYS A 4 -59.69 -32.06 -36.62
C LYS A 4 -58.22 -31.80 -36.73
N ASN A 5 -57.85 -30.53 -36.92
CA ASN A 5 -56.47 -30.04 -36.83
C ASN A 5 -56.04 -30.08 -35.39
N LEU A 6 -55.07 -30.92 -35.08
CA LEU A 6 -54.37 -30.94 -33.80
C LEU A 6 -53.21 -29.94 -33.86
N LEU A 7 -53.40 -28.80 -33.24
CA LEU A 7 -52.31 -27.76 -33.10
C LEU A 7 -51.35 -28.22 -31.98
N LEU A 8 -50.18 -28.65 -32.36
CA LEU A 8 -49.12 -29.00 -31.43
C LEU A 8 -48.39 -27.72 -31.05
N ILE A 9 -48.68 -27.14 -29.87
CA ILE A 9 -47.96 -26.02 -29.33
C ILE A 9 -46.67 -26.56 -28.68
N ALA A 10 -45.55 -26.45 -29.35
CA ALA A 10 -44.26 -26.72 -28.77
C ALA A 10 -43.87 -25.56 -27.84
N LEU A 11 -43.95 -25.79 -26.54
CA LEU A 11 -43.49 -24.87 -25.50
C LEU A 11 -41.94 -24.93 -25.45
N VAL A 12 -41.26 -24.01 -26.12
CA VAL A 12 -39.80 -23.85 -25.99
C VAL A 12 -39.53 -23.19 -24.66
N ALA A 13 -39.20 -23.98 -23.64
CA ALA A 13 -38.67 -23.45 -22.37
C ALA A 13 -37.23 -22.99 -22.61
N ILE A 14 -37.05 -21.69 -22.80
CA ILE A 14 -35.72 -21.05 -22.78
C ILE A 14 -35.27 -21.02 -21.32
N VAL A 15 -34.45 -22.02 -20.96
CA VAL A 15 -33.74 -22.00 -19.68
C VAL A 15 -32.68 -20.90 -19.78
N PHE A 16 -33.00 -19.70 -19.29
CA PHE A 16 -31.98 -18.70 -18.97
C PHE A 16 -31.15 -19.24 -17.80
N CYS A 17 -30.07 -19.95 -18.13
CA CYS A 17 -29.01 -20.21 -17.18
C CYS A 17 -28.32 -18.85 -16.94
N GLY A 18 -28.93 -18.02 -16.08
CA GLY A 18 -28.28 -16.82 -15.56
C GLY A 18 -27.07 -17.31 -14.80
N CYS A 19 -25.88 -17.15 -15.36
CA CYS A 19 -24.66 -17.09 -14.56
C CYS A 19 -24.83 -15.91 -13.58
N GLN A 20 -25.46 -16.16 -12.44
CA GLN A 20 -25.25 -15.31 -11.29
C GLN A 20 -23.78 -15.51 -10.93
N SER A 21 -22.92 -14.62 -11.42
CA SER A 21 -21.64 -14.42 -10.77
C SER A 21 -21.97 -14.06 -9.32
N ASN A 22 -21.74 -15.00 -8.42
CA ASN A 22 -21.74 -14.71 -6.98
C ASN A 22 -20.55 -13.78 -6.74
N TYR A 23 -20.73 -12.51 -7.09
CA TYR A 23 -19.79 -11.45 -6.76
C TYR A 23 -19.88 -11.28 -5.25
N GLN A 24 -18.99 -11.97 -4.54
CA GLN A 24 -18.73 -11.68 -3.14
C GLN A 24 -17.81 -10.44 -3.13
N PRO A 25 -18.24 -9.31 -2.60
CA PRO A 25 -17.38 -8.16 -2.48
C PRO A 25 -16.17 -8.55 -1.62
N THR A 26 -15.01 -8.62 -2.24
CA THR A 26 -13.77 -8.88 -1.51
C THR A 26 -13.38 -7.58 -0.82
N SER A 27 -13.41 -7.58 0.50
CA SER A 27 -12.84 -6.49 1.30
C SER A 27 -11.34 -6.71 1.45
N ILE A 28 -10.57 -5.63 1.35
CA ILE A 28 -9.13 -5.61 1.64
C ILE A 28 -8.93 -4.72 2.87
N THR A 29 -8.38 -5.30 3.94
CA THR A 29 -8.04 -4.55 5.15
C THR A 29 -6.70 -3.86 4.96
N VAL A 30 -6.73 -2.53 4.89
CA VAL A 30 -5.55 -1.67 4.66
C VAL A 30 -5.20 -0.93 5.94
N ALA A 31 -3.90 -0.81 6.24
CA ALA A 31 -3.42 0.01 7.35
C ALA A 31 -2.19 0.85 6.98
N SER A 32 -1.99 1.94 7.73
CA SER A 32 -0.75 2.70 7.80
C SER A 32 -0.26 2.67 9.23
N TYR A 33 0.99 2.26 9.47
CA TYR A 33 1.49 2.01 10.81
C TYR A 33 2.95 2.47 10.96
N ASN A 34 3.17 3.66 11.51
CA ASN A 34 4.52 4.08 11.90
C ASN A 34 4.98 3.21 13.08
N LEU A 35 5.97 2.36 12.85
CA LEU A 35 6.46 1.39 13.84
C LEU A 35 7.52 1.97 14.78
N ARG A 36 7.90 3.23 14.60
CA ARG A 36 8.96 3.92 15.35
C ARG A 36 10.29 3.17 15.30
N ASN A 37 11.33 3.83 14.90
CA ASN A 37 12.66 3.22 14.78
C ASN A 37 13.19 2.65 16.11
N ALA A 38 14.09 1.70 15.99
CA ALA A 38 14.77 1.10 17.14
C ALA A 38 15.86 2.06 17.65
N ASN A 39 15.54 2.87 18.64
CA ASN A 39 16.46 3.82 19.24
C ASN A 39 16.82 3.46 20.70
N GLY A 40 17.99 3.91 21.14
CA GLY A 40 18.50 3.57 22.47
C GLY A 40 17.70 4.19 23.61
N GLY A 41 17.08 5.36 23.39
CA GLY A 41 16.25 6.03 24.39
C GLY A 41 15.03 5.23 24.79
N ASP A 42 14.36 4.61 23.81
CA ASP A 42 13.21 3.75 24.08
C ASP A 42 13.63 2.50 24.87
N SER A 43 14.79 1.92 24.55
CA SER A 43 15.31 0.74 25.26
C SER A 43 15.59 1.02 26.73
N ILE A 44 16.15 2.19 27.05
CA ILE A 44 16.41 2.61 28.44
C ILE A 44 15.09 2.75 29.22
N ASN A 45 14.03 3.19 28.56
CA ASN A 45 12.71 3.40 29.16
C ASN A 45 11.82 2.15 29.17
N GLY A 46 12.35 0.97 28.83
CA GLY A 46 11.61 -0.29 28.82
C GLY A 46 10.65 -0.47 27.64
N ASN A 47 10.74 0.40 26.61
CA ASN A 47 9.93 0.36 25.39
C ASN A 47 10.80 0.10 24.14
N GLY A 48 11.90 -0.61 24.31
CA GLY A 48 12.80 -0.95 23.21
C GLY A 48 12.13 -1.82 22.15
N TRP A 49 12.78 -1.95 21.02
CA TRP A 49 12.24 -2.69 19.90
C TRP A 49 11.86 -4.14 20.26
N GLY A 50 12.69 -4.83 21.06
CA GLY A 50 12.43 -6.19 21.49
C GLY A 50 11.13 -6.37 22.29
N GLN A 51 10.68 -5.34 23.02
CA GLN A 51 9.39 -5.32 23.73
C GLN A 51 8.23 -4.98 22.79
N ARG A 52 8.47 -4.10 21.80
CA ARG A 52 7.41 -3.58 20.92
C ARG A 52 7.02 -4.52 19.79
N TYR A 53 8.00 -5.16 19.10
CA TYR A 53 7.69 -5.89 17.89
C TYR A 53 6.72 -7.08 18.08
N PRO A 54 6.73 -7.84 19.19
CA PRO A 54 5.74 -8.90 19.37
C PRO A 54 4.31 -8.36 19.51
N VAL A 55 4.17 -7.19 20.17
CA VAL A 55 2.87 -6.51 20.30
C VAL A 55 2.39 -5.98 18.95
N ILE A 56 3.31 -5.41 18.15
CA ILE A 56 3.01 -4.95 16.79
C ILE A 56 2.50 -6.12 15.94
N ALA A 57 3.18 -7.27 15.97
CA ALA A 57 2.74 -8.46 15.26
C ALA A 57 1.35 -8.94 15.71
N GLN A 58 1.07 -8.92 17.02
CA GLN A 58 -0.25 -9.23 17.55
C GLN A 58 -1.35 -8.25 17.07
N ILE A 59 -1.04 -6.96 16.99
CA ILE A 59 -1.98 -5.95 16.46
C ILE A 59 -2.30 -6.24 14.98
N VAL A 60 -1.28 -6.54 14.16
CA VAL A 60 -1.46 -6.90 12.75
C VAL A 60 -2.36 -8.14 12.61
N GLN A 61 -2.11 -9.18 13.41
CA GLN A 61 -2.92 -10.41 13.43
C GLN A 61 -4.34 -10.18 13.93
N TYR A 62 -4.50 -9.39 15.01
CA TYR A 62 -5.81 -9.11 15.61
C TYR A 62 -6.74 -8.36 14.65
N HIS A 63 -6.20 -7.38 13.92
CA HIS A 63 -6.97 -6.59 12.95
C HIS A 63 -7.00 -7.23 11.55
N ASP A 64 -6.35 -8.37 11.36
CA ASP A 64 -6.27 -9.11 10.09
C ASP A 64 -5.90 -8.20 8.92
N PHE A 65 -4.80 -7.44 9.05
CA PHE A 65 -4.34 -6.56 7.98
C PHE A 65 -3.95 -7.39 6.76
N ASP A 66 -4.50 -7.09 5.59
CA ASP A 66 -4.15 -7.75 4.35
C ASP A 66 -2.89 -7.15 3.72
N ILE A 67 -2.80 -5.83 3.77
CA ILE A 67 -1.69 -5.04 3.26
C ILE A 67 -1.54 -3.77 4.10
N PHE A 68 -0.31 -3.41 4.48
CA PHE A 68 -0.07 -2.23 5.28
C PHE A 68 1.28 -1.56 5.00
N GLY A 69 1.28 -0.24 5.01
CA GLY A 69 2.49 0.57 4.94
C GLY A 69 3.11 0.77 6.31
N THR A 70 4.44 0.66 6.40
CA THR A 70 5.21 0.93 7.63
C THR A 70 6.14 2.11 7.45
N GLN A 71 6.41 2.86 8.53
CA GLN A 71 7.35 3.97 8.51
C GLN A 71 8.36 3.80 9.65
N GLU A 72 9.52 4.45 9.52
CA GLU A 72 10.66 4.49 10.46
C GLU A 72 11.43 3.18 10.66
N CYS A 73 11.09 2.10 9.97
CA CYS A 73 11.74 0.81 10.19
C CYS A 73 13.15 0.76 9.61
N PHE A 74 14.11 0.33 10.41
CA PHE A 74 15.38 -0.17 9.91
C PHE A 74 15.22 -1.62 9.41
N ILE A 75 16.15 -2.07 8.58
CA ILE A 75 16.10 -3.40 7.95
C ILE A 75 15.94 -4.55 8.96
N HIS A 76 16.58 -4.50 10.14
CA HIS A 76 16.43 -5.53 11.15
C HIS A 76 15.01 -5.57 11.72
N GLN A 77 14.35 -4.40 11.87
CA GLN A 77 12.97 -4.33 12.33
C GLN A 77 12.00 -4.97 11.32
N LEU A 78 12.21 -4.75 10.02
CA LEU A 78 11.42 -5.40 8.98
C LEU A 78 11.61 -6.92 8.99
N LYS A 79 12.85 -7.40 9.18
CA LYS A 79 13.15 -8.83 9.30
C LYS A 79 12.46 -9.47 10.51
N ASP A 80 12.50 -8.80 11.68
CA ASP A 80 11.83 -9.27 12.91
C ASP A 80 10.30 -9.34 12.74
N ILE A 81 9.68 -8.33 12.12
CA ILE A 81 8.24 -8.34 11.83
C ILE A 81 7.88 -9.45 10.84
N LYS A 82 8.66 -9.63 9.78
CA LYS A 82 8.45 -10.73 8.81
C LYS A 82 8.53 -12.09 9.48
N GLU A 83 9.50 -12.30 10.37
CA GLU A 83 9.63 -13.55 11.14
C GLU A 83 8.45 -13.78 12.09
N ALA A 84 7.96 -12.71 12.74
CA ALA A 84 6.83 -12.78 13.65
C ALA A 84 5.45 -12.90 12.93
N LEU A 85 5.40 -12.64 11.62
CA LEU A 85 4.19 -12.71 10.79
C LEU A 85 4.36 -13.74 9.65
N PRO A 86 4.33 -15.06 9.94
CA PRO A 86 4.37 -16.07 8.89
C PRO A 86 3.19 -15.89 7.94
N GLY A 87 3.47 -15.90 6.62
CA GLY A 87 2.48 -15.60 5.58
C GLY A 87 2.50 -14.17 5.06
N TYR A 88 3.34 -13.29 5.65
CA TYR A 88 3.59 -11.95 5.10
C TYR A 88 4.97 -11.86 4.44
N ASP A 89 5.05 -11.01 3.43
CA ASP A 89 6.31 -10.52 2.86
C ASP A 89 6.25 -9.00 2.75
N TYR A 90 7.35 -8.36 2.39
CA TYR A 90 7.39 -6.91 2.23
C TYR A 90 8.20 -6.48 1.00
N ILE A 91 7.92 -5.28 0.52
CA ILE A 91 8.67 -4.55 -0.49
C ILE A 91 9.10 -3.19 0.06
N GLY A 92 10.12 -2.60 -0.54
CA GLY A 92 10.69 -1.31 -0.16
C GLY A 92 12.16 -1.43 0.20
N VAL A 93 12.90 -0.34 0.00
CA VAL A 93 14.34 -0.24 0.24
C VAL A 93 14.67 0.86 1.25
N GLY A 94 15.89 0.83 1.79
CA GLY A 94 16.39 1.85 2.70
C GLY A 94 16.64 3.18 2.00
N ARG A 95 16.18 4.26 2.59
CA ARG A 95 16.21 5.62 2.01
C ARG A 95 17.61 6.18 1.79
N ASP A 96 18.64 5.66 2.50
CA ASP A 96 19.98 6.24 2.46
C ASP A 96 20.83 5.69 1.31
N ASP A 97 20.57 4.46 0.84
CA ASP A 97 21.39 3.82 -0.21
C ASP A 97 20.59 3.08 -1.28
N GLY A 98 19.27 3.07 -1.18
CA GLY A 98 18.42 2.28 -2.08
C GLY A 98 18.56 0.77 -1.89
N LYS A 99 19.04 0.33 -0.74
CA LYS A 99 19.22 -1.10 -0.38
C LYS A 99 18.73 -1.35 1.04
N GLU A 100 19.63 -1.40 2.03
CA GLU A 100 19.30 -1.74 3.41
C GLU A 100 19.56 -0.60 4.40
N LYS A 101 20.24 0.51 4.00
CA LYS A 101 20.59 1.58 4.93
C LYS A 101 19.49 2.61 5.09
N GLY A 102 19.36 3.09 6.33
CA GLY A 102 18.37 4.08 6.71
C GLY A 102 17.00 3.48 6.99
N GLU A 103 16.05 4.35 7.22
CA GLU A 103 14.67 3.95 7.44
C GLU A 103 14.00 3.55 6.11
N HIS A 104 13.04 2.63 6.20
CA HIS A 104 12.24 2.16 5.09
C HIS A 104 10.80 2.67 5.21
N SER A 105 10.18 2.93 4.08
CA SER A 105 8.74 3.09 3.95
C SER A 105 8.16 1.80 3.33
N ALA A 106 8.33 0.68 4.03
CA ALA A 106 8.02 -0.64 3.50
C ALA A 106 6.51 -0.92 3.42
N ILE A 107 6.12 -1.80 2.50
CA ILE A 107 4.75 -2.27 2.32
C ILE A 107 4.75 -3.77 2.63
N PHE A 108 4.11 -4.16 3.72
CA PHE A 108 3.85 -5.56 4.06
C PHE A 108 2.54 -6.02 3.44
N TYR A 109 2.50 -7.27 2.99
CA TYR A 109 1.31 -7.86 2.35
C TYR A 109 1.21 -9.36 2.61
N ARG A 110 0.01 -9.88 2.63
CA ARG A 110 -0.25 -11.32 2.76
C ARG A 110 0.08 -12.03 1.46
N THR A 111 1.00 -13.00 1.51
CA THR A 111 1.46 -13.75 0.33
C THR A 111 0.44 -14.76 -0.18
N ASP A 112 -0.50 -15.18 0.65
CA ASP A 112 -1.63 -16.02 0.26
C ASP A 112 -2.72 -15.24 -0.50
N LYS A 113 -2.82 -13.91 -0.28
CA LYS A 113 -3.84 -13.05 -0.91
C LYS A 113 -3.35 -12.32 -2.16
N PHE A 114 -2.08 -11.95 -2.22
CA PHE A 114 -1.58 -11.05 -3.28
C PHE A 114 -0.36 -11.60 -4.00
N ASP A 115 -0.32 -11.35 -5.31
CA ASP A 115 0.88 -11.36 -6.13
C ASP A 115 1.38 -9.92 -6.33
N VAL A 116 2.70 -9.73 -6.29
CA VAL A 116 3.35 -8.47 -6.66
C VAL A 116 3.75 -8.55 -8.13
N ILE A 117 3.05 -7.79 -8.97
CA ILE A 117 3.28 -7.75 -10.42
C ILE A 117 4.49 -6.88 -10.77
N GLU A 118 4.55 -5.71 -10.11
CA GLU A 118 5.61 -4.71 -10.29
C GLU A 118 5.86 -3.99 -8.98
N LYS A 119 7.07 -3.53 -8.75
CA LYS A 119 7.41 -2.74 -7.54
C LYS A 119 8.55 -1.79 -7.82
N GLY A 120 8.65 -0.77 -6.99
CA GLY A 120 9.75 0.18 -7.06
C GLY A 120 9.75 1.15 -5.89
N ASP A 121 10.73 2.02 -5.92
CA ASP A 121 10.94 3.05 -4.93
C ASP A 121 11.37 4.33 -5.64
N PHE A 122 11.00 5.49 -5.08
CA PHE A 122 11.50 6.78 -5.55
C PHE A 122 11.68 7.75 -4.38
N TRP A 123 12.70 8.61 -4.49
CA TRP A 123 12.99 9.61 -3.46
C TRP A 123 12.09 10.83 -3.63
N LEU A 124 11.65 11.37 -2.50
CA LEU A 124 10.85 12.59 -2.44
C LEU A 124 11.78 13.80 -2.59
N SER A 125 12.27 14.00 -3.81
CA SER A 125 13.27 15.00 -4.17
C SER A 125 13.19 15.39 -5.63
N GLU A 126 13.97 16.37 -6.05
CA GLU A 126 14.15 16.78 -7.43
C GLU A 126 14.88 15.73 -8.29
N THR A 127 15.47 14.72 -7.65
CA THR A 127 16.14 13.58 -8.30
C THR A 127 15.57 12.26 -7.76
N PRO A 128 14.33 11.90 -8.15
CA PRO A 128 13.58 10.81 -7.52
C PRO A 128 14.19 9.42 -7.76
N ASP A 129 15.04 9.25 -8.75
CA ASP A 129 15.58 7.95 -9.14
C ASP A 129 16.86 7.56 -8.37
N VAL A 130 17.36 8.43 -7.50
CA VAL A 130 18.58 8.20 -6.70
C VAL A 130 18.43 8.67 -5.27
N PRO A 131 19.14 8.04 -4.29
CA PRO A 131 19.14 8.51 -2.90
C PRO A 131 19.51 9.97 -2.77
N SER A 132 18.54 10.79 -2.36
CA SER A 132 18.71 12.25 -2.28
C SER A 132 17.79 12.90 -1.26
N LYS A 133 18.13 14.11 -0.84
CA LYS A 133 17.26 14.98 -0.07
C LYS A 133 16.59 15.97 -1.01
N GLY A 134 15.27 16.13 -0.89
CA GLY A 134 14.53 17.07 -1.70
C GLY A 134 14.34 18.43 -1.01
N TRP A 135 14.44 19.50 -1.78
CA TRP A 135 14.11 20.88 -1.38
C TRP A 135 14.74 21.29 -0.04
N ASP A 136 13.91 21.57 0.96
CA ASP A 136 14.32 21.94 2.31
C ASP A 136 14.24 20.77 3.32
N ALA A 137 14.16 19.51 2.84
CA ALA A 137 14.14 18.34 3.70
C ALA A 137 15.45 18.20 4.50
N VAL A 138 15.32 17.79 5.77
CA VAL A 138 16.50 17.55 6.62
C VAL A 138 17.08 16.15 6.44
N LEU A 139 16.28 15.20 5.94
CA LEU A 139 16.66 13.81 5.70
C LEU A 139 16.19 13.36 4.32
N PRO A 140 16.85 12.36 3.70
CA PRO A 140 16.27 11.67 2.54
C PRO A 140 14.91 11.11 2.89
N ARG A 141 13.95 11.22 1.97
CA ARG A 141 12.59 10.67 2.12
C ARG A 141 12.27 9.84 0.91
N ILE A 142 11.56 8.75 1.11
CA ILE A 142 11.30 7.74 0.08
C ILE A 142 9.82 7.36 0.07
N CYS A 143 9.33 7.04 -1.12
CA CYS A 143 8.05 6.39 -1.33
C CYS A 143 8.31 5.02 -1.98
N SER A 144 7.85 3.96 -1.34
CA SER A 144 7.81 2.62 -1.93
C SER A 144 6.45 2.38 -2.56
N TRP A 145 6.42 1.63 -3.66
CA TRP A 145 5.16 1.29 -4.34
C TRP A 145 5.17 -0.13 -4.88
N GLY A 146 3.97 -0.67 -5.08
CA GLY A 146 3.76 -1.94 -5.75
C GLY A 146 2.47 -1.98 -6.53
N HIS A 147 2.47 -2.74 -7.63
CA HIS A 147 1.30 -3.18 -8.36
C HIS A 147 0.93 -4.57 -7.83
N PHE A 148 -0.19 -4.66 -7.17
CA PHE A 148 -0.68 -5.88 -6.54
C PHE A 148 -1.86 -6.46 -7.31
N LYS A 149 -1.93 -7.79 -7.32
CA LYS A 149 -3.07 -8.55 -7.86
C LYS A 149 -3.63 -9.47 -6.78
N CYS A 150 -4.90 -9.34 -6.49
CA CYS A 150 -5.61 -10.26 -5.61
C CYS A 150 -5.75 -11.62 -6.29
N LYS A 151 -5.25 -12.69 -5.66
CA LYS A 151 -5.23 -14.05 -6.22
C LYS A 151 -6.62 -14.62 -6.45
N ASP A 152 -7.55 -14.35 -5.52
CA ASP A 152 -8.89 -14.92 -5.56
C ASP A 152 -9.80 -14.27 -6.62
N THR A 153 -9.67 -12.97 -6.81
CA THR A 153 -10.58 -12.18 -7.66
C THR A 153 -9.95 -11.68 -8.95
N GLY A 154 -8.61 -11.68 -9.02
CA GLY A 154 -7.88 -11.03 -10.10
C GLY A 154 -7.92 -9.49 -10.05
N PHE A 155 -8.49 -8.89 -8.99
CA PHE A 155 -8.51 -7.44 -8.81
C PHE A 155 -7.09 -6.90 -8.66
N GLU A 156 -6.80 -5.86 -9.42
CA GLU A 156 -5.47 -5.24 -9.45
C GLU A 156 -5.54 -3.80 -8.95
N PHE A 157 -4.50 -3.37 -8.23
CA PHE A 157 -4.40 -2.01 -7.68
C PHE A 157 -2.94 -1.61 -7.46
N LEU A 158 -2.71 -0.31 -7.38
CA LEU A 158 -1.44 0.26 -6.98
C LEU A 158 -1.48 0.59 -5.48
N PHE A 159 -0.40 0.30 -4.78
CA PHE A 159 -0.24 0.65 -3.37
C PHE A 159 1.05 1.45 -3.19
N PHE A 160 0.94 2.58 -2.52
CA PHE A 160 2.05 3.49 -2.23
C PHE A 160 2.17 3.67 -0.72
N ASN A 161 3.40 3.76 -0.23
CA ASN A 161 3.67 4.08 1.16
C ASN A 161 4.87 5.01 1.28
N LEU A 162 4.73 6.07 2.07
CA LEU A 162 5.75 7.10 2.21
C LEU A 162 5.94 7.55 3.67
N HIS A 163 7.01 8.31 3.90
CA HIS A 163 7.22 9.08 5.13
C HIS A 163 7.78 10.45 4.74
N MET A 164 6.96 11.49 4.84
CA MET A 164 7.33 12.86 4.50
C MET A 164 8.29 13.48 5.51
N ASP A 165 8.97 14.55 5.11
CA ASP A 165 9.88 15.24 6.00
C ASP A 165 9.15 15.98 7.14
N HIS A 166 9.67 15.85 8.36
CA HIS A 166 9.05 16.40 9.55
C HIS A 166 9.37 17.89 9.78
N ILE A 167 10.36 18.45 9.09
CA ILE A 167 10.77 19.86 9.20
C ILE A 167 10.46 20.63 7.92
N GLY A 168 10.91 20.15 6.75
CA GLY A 168 10.85 20.86 5.47
C GLY A 168 9.43 21.10 4.99
N LYS A 169 8.92 22.33 5.10
CA LYS A 169 7.56 22.68 4.65
C LYS A 169 7.43 22.59 3.13
N LYS A 170 8.42 23.14 2.41
CA LYS A 170 8.46 23.06 0.95
C LYS A 170 8.59 21.61 0.50
N ALA A 171 9.46 20.83 1.12
CA ALA A 171 9.64 19.41 0.82
C ALA A 171 8.31 18.64 0.92
N ARG A 172 7.48 18.89 1.94
CA ARG A 172 6.17 18.23 2.06
C ARG A 172 5.21 18.59 0.93
N VAL A 173 5.14 19.86 0.55
CA VAL A 173 4.23 20.30 -0.54
C VAL A 173 4.68 19.74 -1.88
N GLU A 174 5.95 19.87 -2.20
CA GLU A 174 6.50 19.39 -3.48
C GLU A 174 6.46 17.85 -3.57
N SER A 175 6.70 17.16 -2.43
CA SER A 175 6.54 15.70 -2.35
C SER A 175 5.11 15.27 -2.65
N ALA A 176 4.09 16.02 -2.22
CA ALA A 176 2.70 15.70 -2.53
C ALA A 176 2.43 15.76 -4.04
N PHE A 177 2.94 16.78 -4.73
CA PHE A 177 2.82 16.87 -6.19
C PHE A 177 3.60 15.76 -6.90
N LEU A 178 4.84 15.51 -6.49
CA LEU A 178 5.67 14.43 -7.06
C LEU A 178 4.97 13.07 -6.94
N VAL A 179 4.43 12.75 -5.77
CA VAL A 179 3.73 11.48 -5.53
C VAL A 179 2.50 11.36 -6.43
N GLN A 180 1.69 12.41 -6.56
CA GLN A 180 0.55 12.41 -7.48
C GLN A 180 0.95 12.19 -8.94
N ASP A 181 2.02 12.85 -9.38
CA ASP A 181 2.53 12.69 -10.75
C ASP A 181 3.03 11.27 -10.98
N LYS A 182 3.75 10.67 -10.00
CA LYS A 182 4.18 9.27 -10.04
C LYS A 182 3.00 8.29 -10.03
N MET A 183 1.97 8.53 -9.22
CA MET A 183 0.75 7.71 -9.22
C MET A 183 0.06 7.73 -10.60
N LYS A 184 -0.04 8.89 -11.24
CA LYS A 184 -0.59 9.04 -12.59
C LYS A 184 0.28 8.36 -13.65
N GLU A 185 1.60 8.52 -13.58
CA GLU A 185 2.57 7.90 -14.48
C GLU A 185 2.44 6.37 -14.44
N LEU A 186 2.49 5.79 -13.24
CA LEU A 186 2.45 4.34 -13.02
C LEU A 186 1.08 3.72 -13.31
N GLY A 187 0.01 4.48 -13.12
CA GLY A 187 -1.37 4.10 -13.47
C GLY A 187 -1.73 4.26 -14.94
N LYS A 188 -0.86 4.92 -15.74
CA LYS A 188 -1.17 5.26 -17.13
C LYS A 188 -1.48 4.04 -17.99
N GLY A 189 -2.67 4.06 -18.61
CA GLY A 189 -3.13 2.98 -19.50
C GLY A 189 -3.60 1.71 -18.79
N LYS A 190 -3.62 1.69 -17.45
CA LYS A 190 -4.08 0.54 -16.65
C LYS A 190 -5.41 0.79 -15.94
N GLU A 191 -5.81 2.07 -15.76
CA GLU A 191 -7.02 2.48 -15.00
C GLU A 191 -7.15 1.79 -13.63
N LEU A 192 -6.01 1.58 -12.94
CA LEU A 192 -5.97 0.89 -11.67
C LEU A 192 -6.29 1.87 -10.52
N PRO A 193 -7.13 1.46 -9.56
CA PRO A 193 -7.25 2.22 -8.33
C PRO A 193 -5.91 2.25 -7.58
N ALA A 194 -5.63 3.39 -6.94
CA ALA A 194 -4.41 3.58 -6.18
C ALA A 194 -4.73 3.87 -4.71
N ILE A 195 -3.99 3.24 -3.81
CA ILE A 195 -4.05 3.44 -2.38
C ILE A 195 -2.75 4.09 -1.95
N LEU A 196 -2.83 5.18 -1.21
CA LEU A 196 -1.67 5.86 -0.63
C LEU A 196 -1.77 5.82 0.90
N THR A 197 -0.74 5.25 1.52
CA THR A 197 -0.54 5.25 2.97
C THR A 197 0.74 5.99 3.33
N GLY A 198 0.89 6.36 4.59
CA GLY A 198 2.14 6.97 5.02
C GLY A 198 2.02 7.75 6.32
N ASP A 199 3.17 8.24 6.76
CA ASP A 199 3.29 9.32 7.74
C ASP A 199 3.58 10.62 6.97
N PHE A 200 2.55 11.44 6.82
CA PHE A 200 2.63 12.68 6.05
C PHE A 200 3.25 13.84 6.84
N ASN A 201 3.45 13.67 8.14
CA ASN A 201 3.93 14.73 9.06
C ASN A 201 3.14 16.04 8.95
N VAL A 202 1.86 15.94 8.62
CA VAL A 202 0.90 17.06 8.52
C VAL A 202 -0.49 16.61 8.95
N ASP A 203 -1.30 17.56 9.30
CA ASP A 203 -2.74 17.40 9.44
C ASP A 203 -3.49 17.92 8.19
N GLN A 204 -4.82 17.82 8.21
CA GLN A 204 -5.70 18.23 7.12
C GLN A 204 -5.76 19.74 6.88
N THR A 205 -5.10 20.57 7.68
CA THR A 205 -5.05 22.02 7.51
C THR A 205 -3.78 22.48 6.76
N HIS A 206 -2.86 21.55 6.49
CA HIS A 206 -1.62 21.86 5.81
C HIS A 206 -1.79 21.86 4.29
N GLN A 207 -1.11 22.77 3.60
CA GLN A 207 -1.18 22.95 2.14
C GLN A 207 -0.89 21.66 1.34
N SER A 208 -0.05 20.75 1.84
CA SER A 208 0.19 19.47 1.18
C SER A 208 -1.03 18.54 1.21
N TYR A 209 -1.92 18.66 2.21
CA TYR A 209 -3.19 17.94 2.20
C TYR A 209 -4.07 18.41 1.03
N ASP A 210 -4.17 19.73 0.83
CA ASP A 210 -4.91 20.28 -0.31
C ASP A 210 -4.35 19.79 -1.65
N ALA A 211 -3.02 19.62 -1.75
CA ALA A 211 -2.39 19.07 -2.94
C ALA A 211 -2.88 17.65 -3.25
N PHE A 212 -3.11 16.80 -2.24
CA PHE A 212 -3.61 15.44 -2.46
C PHE A 212 -5.10 15.39 -2.81
N VAL A 213 -5.94 16.28 -2.26
CA VAL A 213 -7.40 16.20 -2.43
C VAL A 213 -7.96 17.08 -3.55
N SER A 214 -7.23 18.11 -4.00
CA SER A 214 -7.73 19.11 -4.95
C SER A 214 -7.67 18.70 -6.42
N LYS A 215 -7.02 17.60 -6.76
CA LYS A 215 -6.81 17.13 -8.14
C LYS A 215 -7.36 15.73 -8.40
N GLY A 216 -8.27 15.29 -7.55
CA GLY A 216 -9.00 14.02 -7.72
C GLY A 216 -10.05 14.11 -8.80
#